data_be0174dc64cc49f37f459d6b9560058a
#
_entry.id   be0174dc64cc49f37f459d6b9560058a
#
_cell.length_a   1.000
_cell.length_b   1.000
_cell.length_c   1.000
_cell.angle_alpha   90.00
_cell.angle_beta   90.00
_cell.angle_gamma   90.00
#
_symmetry.space_group_name_H-M   'P 1'
#
loop_
_entity.id
_entity.type
_entity.pdbx_description
1 polymer ?
#
loop_
_entity_poly.entity_id
_entity_poly.type
_entity_poly.pdbx_seq_one_letter_code
_entity_poly.pdbx_strand_id
1 'polypeptide(L)'
;RPKSSAASDVYKRQVLDMTFKRIQFTPDLMPSDITGTELIDLDQETGQRSFRFFKGPVFANIVLADEINRTPPKTQAALLEAMQEHKVTSGGKTYDLDEPFFVLATQNPIEQEGTYPLPEAQLDRFMFNLRIDYPTNDEEISIVRQTTKSIKDALSPIMTKSEVKDYQSLVPVSYTHLTLPTT
;
A
#
# COMPACT_ATOMS: atom_id res chain seq x y z
N ARG A 1 19.75 -15.22 3.37
CA ARG A 1 18.38 -14.73 3.14
C ARG A 1 18.33 -13.31 3.67
N PRO A 2 17.97 -12.30 2.87
CA PRO A 2 17.74 -10.98 3.42
C PRO A 2 16.67 -11.12 4.50
N LYS A 3 16.97 -10.64 5.69
CA LYS A 3 15.97 -10.53 6.75
C LYS A 3 14.91 -9.57 6.23
N SER A 4 13.78 -10.16 5.97
CA SER A 4 12.58 -9.68 5.33
C SER A 4 12.26 -8.20 5.57
N SER A 5 11.55 -7.63 4.60
CA SER A 5 10.76 -6.41 4.65
C SER A 5 10.17 -6.06 6.03
N ALA A 6 9.88 -7.02 6.89
CA ALA A 6 9.37 -6.79 8.26
C ALA A 6 10.25 -5.84 9.10
N ALA A 7 11.56 -5.86 8.97
CA ALA A 7 12.44 -4.91 9.67
C ALA A 7 12.31 -3.50 9.06
N SER A 8 12.28 -3.40 7.72
CA SER A 8 12.06 -2.13 7.02
C SER A 8 10.68 -1.54 7.35
N ASP A 9 9.68 -2.39 7.53
CA ASP A 9 8.31 -1.99 7.84
C ASP A 9 8.20 -1.41 9.26
N VAL A 10 8.93 -1.98 10.21
CA VAL A 10 9.04 -1.45 11.58
C VAL A 10 9.71 -0.07 11.58
N TYR A 11 10.75 0.12 10.77
CA TYR A 11 11.45 1.41 10.67
C TYR A 11 10.57 2.51 10.08
N LYS A 12 9.84 2.24 9.00
CA LYS A 12 8.94 3.22 8.39
C LYS A 12 7.83 3.67 9.34
N ARG A 13 7.28 2.73 10.11
CA ARG A 13 6.27 3.01 11.13
C ARG A 13 6.79 3.87 12.28
N GLN A 14 8.07 3.74 12.61
CA GLN A 14 8.69 4.48 13.72
C GLN A 14 9.09 5.91 13.34
N VAL A 15 9.37 6.18 12.06
CA VAL A 15 9.81 7.51 11.57
C VAL A 15 8.65 8.48 11.37
N LEU A 16 7.51 7.96 10.94
CA LEU A 16 6.28 8.72 10.75
C LEU A 16 5.24 8.13 11.71
N ASP A 17 4.57 8.97 12.50
CA ASP A 17 3.51 8.54 13.41
C ASP A 17 2.25 8.16 12.60
N MET A 18 2.39 7.11 11.79
CA MET A 18 1.37 6.63 10.88
C MET A 18 1.22 5.11 10.95
N THR A 19 0.00 4.63 10.66
CA THR A 19 -0.25 3.19 10.58
C THR A 19 0.31 2.63 9.28
N PHE A 20 0.96 1.47 9.38
CA PHE A 20 1.55 0.75 8.25
C PHE A 20 0.97 -0.66 8.15
N LYS A 21 0.64 -1.08 6.93
CA LYS A 21 0.24 -2.46 6.61
C LYS A 21 0.95 -2.94 5.36
N ARG A 22 1.33 -4.23 5.35
CA ARG A 22 1.84 -4.92 4.17
C ARG A 22 0.81 -5.92 3.70
N ILE A 23 0.57 -5.94 2.41
CA ILE A 23 -0.28 -6.90 1.71
C ILE A 23 0.62 -7.66 0.74
N GLN A 24 0.76 -8.97 0.95
CA GLN A 24 1.43 -9.84 0.00
C GLN A 24 0.41 -10.27 -1.04
N PHE A 25 0.61 -9.87 -2.28
CA PHE A 25 -0.28 -10.25 -3.37
C PHE A 25 0.04 -11.65 -3.85
N THR A 26 -0.95 -12.53 -3.78
CA THR A 26 -0.87 -13.94 -4.19
C THR A 26 -1.99 -14.25 -5.18
N PRO A 27 -1.89 -15.31 -6.00
CA PRO A 27 -2.90 -15.64 -7.00
C PRO A 27 -4.31 -15.88 -6.43
N ASP A 28 -4.39 -16.29 -5.16
CA ASP A 28 -5.63 -16.59 -4.44
C ASP A 28 -6.18 -15.42 -3.62
N LEU A 29 -5.46 -14.28 -3.56
CA LEU A 29 -5.89 -13.10 -2.81
C LEU A 29 -7.18 -12.52 -3.39
N MET A 30 -8.18 -12.33 -2.54
CA MET A 30 -9.47 -11.77 -2.91
C MET A 30 -9.55 -10.25 -2.64
N PRO A 31 -10.39 -9.50 -3.35
CA PRO A 31 -10.64 -8.08 -3.06
C PRO A 31 -11.02 -7.81 -1.59
N SER A 32 -11.85 -8.69 -1.01
CA SER A 32 -12.27 -8.59 0.39
C SER A 32 -11.13 -8.72 1.40
N ASP A 33 -10.04 -9.43 1.04
CA ASP A 33 -8.87 -9.55 1.90
C ASP A 33 -8.10 -8.23 2.00
N ILE A 34 -8.24 -7.36 0.99
CA ILE A 34 -7.66 -6.02 0.93
C ILE A 34 -8.58 -5.00 1.59
N THR A 35 -9.86 -4.99 1.19
CA THR A 35 -10.82 -3.95 1.57
C THR A 35 -11.53 -4.24 2.89
N GLY A 36 -11.60 -5.51 3.27
CA GLY A 36 -12.37 -5.95 4.42
C GLY A 36 -13.70 -6.57 4.02
N THR A 37 -14.37 -7.16 4.98
CA THR A 37 -15.60 -7.91 4.78
C THR A 37 -16.61 -7.66 5.89
N GLU A 38 -17.89 -7.82 5.59
CA GLU A 38 -18.96 -7.82 6.59
C GLU A 38 -19.12 -9.23 7.12
N LEU A 39 -19.09 -9.36 8.44
CA LEU A 39 -19.39 -10.61 9.14
C LEU A 39 -20.67 -10.44 9.96
N ILE A 40 -21.37 -11.55 10.11
CA ILE A 40 -22.52 -11.62 11.02
C ILE A 40 -21.97 -11.79 12.43
N ASP A 41 -22.18 -10.78 13.26
CA ASP A 41 -21.88 -10.82 14.70
C ASP A 41 -23.16 -11.22 15.45
N LEU A 42 -23.03 -12.20 16.32
CA LEU A 42 -24.12 -12.69 17.15
C LEU A 42 -23.91 -12.11 18.56
N ASP A 43 -24.80 -11.22 18.95
CA ASP A 43 -24.81 -10.74 20.32
C ASP A 43 -25.20 -11.91 21.25
N GLN A 44 -24.29 -12.30 22.12
CA GLN A 44 -24.47 -13.46 23.02
C GLN A 44 -25.54 -13.22 24.12
N GLU A 45 -25.83 -11.93 24.44
CA GLU A 45 -26.81 -11.59 25.47
C GLU A 45 -28.23 -11.48 24.91
N THR A 46 -28.36 -10.89 23.70
CA THR A 46 -29.67 -10.61 23.09
C THR A 46 -30.07 -11.63 22.01
N GLY A 47 -29.13 -12.47 21.52
CA GLY A 47 -29.36 -13.38 20.40
C GLY A 47 -29.59 -12.69 19.06
N GLN A 48 -29.45 -11.37 19.01
CA GLN A 48 -29.61 -10.59 17.75
C GLN A 48 -28.42 -10.76 16.85
N ARG A 49 -28.68 -10.87 15.55
CA ARG A 49 -27.68 -10.90 14.51
C ARG A 49 -27.49 -9.47 13.98
N SER A 50 -26.25 -8.97 14.02
CA SER A 50 -25.88 -7.70 13.42
C SER A 50 -24.77 -7.90 12.39
N PHE A 51 -24.76 -7.08 11.33
CA PHE A 51 -23.65 -7.06 10.39
C PHE A 51 -22.57 -6.10 10.90
N ARG A 52 -21.37 -6.63 11.07
CA ARG A 52 -20.22 -5.84 11.47
C ARG A 52 -19.18 -5.85 10.37
N PHE A 53 -18.72 -4.67 9.96
CA PHE A 53 -17.65 -4.55 8.99
C PHE A 53 -16.29 -4.67 9.66
N PHE A 54 -15.50 -5.64 9.19
CA PHE A 54 -14.11 -5.84 9.57
C PHE A 54 -13.22 -5.18 8.54
N LYS A 55 -12.55 -4.10 8.95
CA LYS A 55 -11.65 -3.32 8.09
C LYS A 55 -10.47 -4.16 7.63
N GLY A 56 -10.25 -4.18 6.32
CA GLY A 56 -9.09 -4.82 5.72
C GLY A 56 -7.80 -4.01 5.90
N PRO A 57 -6.67 -4.54 5.44
CA PRO A 57 -5.36 -3.89 5.58
C PRO A 57 -5.24 -2.56 4.82
N VAL A 58 -6.11 -2.28 3.85
CA VAL A 58 -6.14 -0.99 3.14
C VAL A 58 -6.48 0.18 4.08
N PHE A 59 -7.12 -0.08 5.24
CA PHE A 59 -7.39 0.93 6.25
C PHE A 59 -6.15 1.25 7.09
N ALA A 60 -5.07 1.65 6.41
CA ALA A 60 -3.84 2.13 7.03
C ALA A 60 -3.37 3.37 6.26
N ASN A 61 -2.54 4.20 6.90
CA ASN A 61 -1.99 5.39 6.24
C ASN A 61 -0.97 5.04 5.16
N ILE A 62 -0.17 4.00 5.39
CA ILE A 62 0.82 3.51 4.43
C ILE A 62 0.56 2.04 4.18
N VAL A 63 0.33 1.70 2.93
CA VAL A 63 0.12 0.32 2.46
C VAL A 63 1.26 -0.08 1.53
N LEU A 64 1.94 -1.18 1.86
CA LEU A 64 2.88 -1.84 0.94
C LEU A 64 2.16 -2.99 0.24
N ALA A 65 1.88 -2.81 -1.04
CA ALA A 65 1.35 -3.83 -1.93
C ALA A 65 2.53 -4.59 -2.56
N ASP A 66 2.89 -5.73 -1.97
CA ASP A 66 4.06 -6.48 -2.39
C ASP A 66 3.69 -7.50 -3.47
N GLU A 67 4.42 -7.45 -4.59
CA GLU A 67 4.19 -8.29 -5.79
C GLU A 67 2.77 -8.14 -6.38
N ILE A 68 2.31 -6.90 -6.57
CA ILE A 68 0.94 -6.61 -7.04
C ILE A 68 0.57 -7.31 -8.35
N ASN A 69 1.57 -7.62 -9.19
CA ASN A 69 1.39 -8.33 -10.45
C ASN A 69 1.12 -9.83 -10.31
N ARG A 70 1.17 -10.42 -9.11
CA ARG A 70 0.86 -11.85 -8.88
C ARG A 70 -0.62 -12.14 -8.68
N THR A 71 -1.43 -11.15 -8.61
CA THR A 71 -2.87 -11.25 -8.32
C THR A 71 -3.71 -10.90 -9.55
N PRO A 72 -4.86 -11.55 -9.76
CA PRO A 72 -5.76 -11.24 -10.86
C PRO A 72 -6.21 -9.77 -10.89
N PRO A 73 -6.52 -9.21 -12.07
CA PRO A 73 -6.87 -7.79 -12.25
C PRO A 73 -8.01 -7.30 -11.37
N LYS A 74 -8.96 -8.17 -11.02
CA LYS A 74 -10.08 -7.83 -10.14
C LYS A 74 -9.62 -7.42 -8.74
N THR A 75 -8.62 -8.11 -8.21
CA THR A 75 -8.07 -7.81 -6.88
C THR A 75 -7.15 -6.60 -6.91
N GLN A 76 -6.36 -6.45 -8.00
CA GLN A 76 -5.58 -5.23 -8.24
C GLN A 76 -6.49 -4.00 -8.29
N ALA A 77 -7.62 -4.09 -9.00
CA ALA A 77 -8.59 -3.00 -9.14
C ALA A 77 -9.11 -2.50 -7.80
N ALA A 78 -9.33 -3.38 -6.83
CA ALA A 78 -9.80 -2.99 -5.50
C ALA A 78 -8.83 -2.05 -4.77
N LEU A 79 -7.52 -2.30 -4.87
CA LEU A 79 -6.51 -1.41 -4.29
C LEU A 79 -6.43 -0.10 -5.08
N LEU A 80 -6.45 -0.16 -6.42
CA LEU A 80 -6.36 1.01 -7.29
C LEU A 80 -7.58 1.94 -7.14
N GLU A 81 -8.76 1.38 -6.93
CA GLU A 81 -9.97 2.13 -6.60
C GLU A 81 -9.82 2.85 -5.26
N ALA A 82 -9.36 2.15 -4.23
CA ALA A 82 -9.10 2.73 -2.92
C ALA A 82 -8.07 3.87 -2.97
N MET A 83 -7.04 3.76 -3.83
CA MET A 83 -6.05 4.82 -4.07
C MET A 83 -6.67 6.06 -4.72
N GLN A 84 -7.60 5.89 -5.62
CA GLN A 84 -8.20 6.97 -6.40
C GLN A 84 -9.31 7.68 -5.63
N GLU A 85 -10.19 6.89 -5.02
CA GLU A 85 -11.39 7.41 -4.37
C GLU A 85 -11.18 7.77 -2.91
N HIS A 86 -10.07 7.34 -2.30
CA HIS A 86 -9.80 7.42 -0.85
C HIS A 86 -10.93 6.83 0.00
N LYS A 87 -11.64 5.85 -0.56
CA LYS A 87 -12.81 5.19 0.03
C LYS A 87 -12.85 3.71 -0.34
N VAL A 88 -13.58 2.97 0.46
CA VAL A 88 -13.90 1.56 0.21
C VAL A 88 -15.40 1.36 0.33
N THR A 89 -16.00 0.70 -0.65
CA THR A 89 -17.41 0.33 -0.59
C THR A 89 -17.55 -1.15 -0.28
N SER A 90 -18.26 -1.48 0.80
CA SER A 90 -18.57 -2.85 1.20
C SER A 90 -19.99 -2.93 1.76
N GLY A 91 -20.76 -3.97 1.38
CA GLY A 91 -22.14 -4.17 1.85
C GLY A 91 -23.08 -3.00 1.55
N GLY A 92 -22.83 -2.24 0.48
CA GLY A 92 -23.60 -1.05 0.13
C GLY A 92 -23.30 0.20 0.98
N LYS A 93 -22.31 0.13 1.86
CA LYS A 93 -21.83 1.26 2.66
C LYS A 93 -20.45 1.68 2.19
N THR A 94 -20.21 2.98 2.21
CA THR A 94 -18.92 3.58 1.88
C THR A 94 -18.19 3.98 3.15
N TYR A 95 -16.92 3.61 3.23
CA TYR A 95 -16.03 3.88 4.35
C TYR A 95 -14.85 4.71 3.87
N ASP A 96 -14.64 5.87 4.47
CA ASP A 96 -13.50 6.73 4.16
C ASP A 96 -12.19 6.12 4.69
N LEU A 97 -11.12 6.27 3.91
CA LEU A 97 -9.77 5.92 4.34
C LEU A 97 -9.16 7.07 5.14
N ASP A 98 -8.35 6.72 6.12
CA ASP A 98 -7.64 7.71 6.94
C ASP A 98 -6.52 8.39 6.13
N GLU A 99 -6.60 9.70 6.01
CA GLU A 99 -5.54 10.50 5.37
C GLU A 99 -4.42 10.89 6.37
N PRO A 100 -3.18 11.04 5.90
CA PRO A 100 -2.73 10.79 4.53
C PRO A 100 -2.76 9.30 4.19
N PHE A 101 -3.14 8.97 2.96
CA PHE A 101 -3.15 7.61 2.44
C PHE A 101 -2.11 7.47 1.35
N PHE A 102 -1.19 6.52 1.50
CA PHE A 102 -0.07 6.32 0.59
C PHE A 102 0.16 4.84 0.29
N VAL A 103 0.30 4.50 -0.98
CA VAL A 103 0.55 3.12 -1.43
C VAL A 103 1.91 3.01 -2.08
N LEU A 104 2.69 2.06 -1.62
CA LEU A 104 3.90 1.58 -2.25
C LEU A 104 3.58 0.22 -2.88
N ALA A 105 3.79 0.07 -4.18
CA ALA A 105 3.62 -1.21 -4.84
C ALA A 105 4.96 -1.73 -5.38
N THR A 106 5.20 -3.02 -5.24
CA THR A 106 6.32 -3.70 -5.89
C THR A 106 5.83 -4.61 -7.00
N GLN A 107 6.63 -4.75 -8.04
CA GLN A 107 6.43 -5.73 -9.09
C GLN A 107 7.73 -6.52 -9.27
N ASN A 108 7.62 -7.82 -9.47
CA ASN A 108 8.74 -8.63 -9.87
C ASN A 108 8.65 -8.87 -11.40
N PRO A 109 9.50 -8.23 -12.21
CA PRO A 109 9.46 -8.36 -13.66
C PRO A 109 10.00 -9.70 -14.18
N ILE A 110 10.71 -10.47 -13.34
CA ILE A 110 11.40 -11.69 -13.74
C ILE A 110 10.44 -12.88 -13.82
N GLU A 111 9.43 -12.91 -12.95
CA GLU A 111 8.40 -13.96 -12.96
C GLU A 111 7.38 -13.66 -14.07
N GLN A 112 7.50 -14.35 -15.21
CA GLN A 112 6.57 -14.21 -16.33
C GLN A 112 5.37 -15.15 -16.24
N GLU A 113 5.53 -16.31 -15.59
CA GLU A 113 4.43 -17.27 -15.42
C GLU A 113 3.53 -16.90 -14.23
N GLY A 114 2.21 -16.87 -14.47
CA GLY A 114 1.22 -16.59 -13.43
C GLY A 114 1.19 -15.14 -12.96
N THR A 115 1.70 -14.19 -13.77
CA THR A 115 1.65 -12.77 -13.45
C THR A 115 0.66 -12.02 -14.34
N TYR A 116 0.09 -10.95 -13.77
CA TYR A 116 -0.85 -10.05 -14.42
C TYR A 116 -0.25 -8.63 -14.37
N PRO A 117 0.50 -8.21 -15.41
CA PRO A 117 1.09 -6.88 -15.43
C PRO A 117 0.01 -5.80 -15.38
N LEU A 118 0.30 -4.71 -14.68
CA LEU A 118 -0.60 -3.56 -14.67
C LEU A 118 -0.54 -2.86 -16.03
N PRO A 119 -1.70 -2.57 -16.65
CA PRO A 119 -1.77 -1.72 -17.83
C PRO A 119 -1.23 -0.30 -17.57
N GLU A 120 -0.72 0.39 -18.59
CA GLU A 120 -0.18 1.75 -18.46
C GLU A 120 -1.14 2.72 -17.78
N ALA A 121 -2.41 2.69 -18.13
CA ALA A 121 -3.45 3.51 -17.51
C ALA A 121 -3.62 3.28 -15.99
N GLN A 122 -3.17 2.15 -15.48
CA GLN A 122 -3.16 1.85 -14.05
C GLN A 122 -1.85 2.26 -13.40
N LEU A 123 -0.74 2.19 -14.13
CA LEU A 123 0.57 2.68 -13.68
C LEU A 123 0.56 4.20 -13.50
N ASP A 124 -0.17 4.95 -14.33
CA ASP A 124 -0.33 6.40 -14.23
C ASP A 124 -0.94 6.89 -12.90
N ARG A 125 -1.53 5.99 -12.13
CA ARG A 125 -2.03 6.31 -10.78
C ARG A 125 -0.93 6.40 -9.74
N PHE A 126 0.26 5.90 -10.05
CA PHE A 126 1.43 6.00 -9.19
C PHE A 126 2.25 7.24 -9.57
N MET A 127 2.56 8.07 -8.57
CA MET A 127 3.32 9.31 -8.76
C MET A 127 4.75 9.05 -9.26
N PHE A 128 5.36 7.95 -8.83
CA PHE A 128 6.72 7.58 -9.19
C PHE A 128 6.80 6.11 -9.60
N ASN A 129 7.63 5.85 -10.60
CA ASN A 129 8.06 4.51 -10.98
C ASN A 129 9.59 4.43 -10.79
N LEU A 130 10.01 3.60 -9.85
CA LEU A 130 11.42 3.39 -9.52
C LEU A 130 11.84 2.02 -10.03
N ARG A 131 12.83 1.99 -10.92
CA ARG A 131 13.46 0.75 -11.36
C ARG A 131 14.65 0.46 -10.45
N ILE A 132 14.68 -0.74 -9.89
CA ILE A 132 15.75 -1.22 -9.02
C ILE A 132 16.49 -2.31 -9.80
N ASP A 133 17.73 -2.05 -10.15
CA ASP A 133 18.61 -3.01 -10.81
C ASP A 133 19.39 -3.84 -9.77
N TYR A 134 20.08 -4.88 -10.25
CA TYR A 134 20.96 -5.67 -9.39
C TYR A 134 22.14 -4.81 -8.90
N PRO A 135 22.53 -4.97 -7.63
CA PRO A 135 23.67 -4.23 -7.09
C PRO A 135 24.97 -4.66 -7.80
N THR A 136 25.91 -3.75 -7.87
CA THR A 136 27.29 -4.04 -8.26
C THR A 136 27.99 -4.86 -7.19
N ASN A 137 29.10 -5.52 -7.52
CA ASN A 137 29.89 -6.33 -6.56
C ASN A 137 30.28 -5.52 -5.30
N ASP A 138 30.65 -4.25 -5.46
CA ASP A 138 31.02 -3.39 -4.33
C ASP A 138 29.84 -3.04 -3.43
N GLU A 139 28.67 -2.84 -4.04
CA GLU A 139 27.42 -2.63 -3.31
C GLU A 139 26.97 -3.89 -2.59
N GLU A 140 27.12 -5.07 -3.20
CA GLU A 140 26.83 -6.35 -2.53
C GLU A 140 27.70 -6.55 -1.29
N ILE A 141 29.01 -6.27 -1.38
CA ILE A 141 29.92 -6.33 -0.25
C ILE A 141 29.48 -5.35 0.86
N SER A 142 29.07 -4.15 0.46
CA SER A 142 28.59 -3.12 1.39
C SER A 142 27.29 -3.53 2.08
N ILE A 143 26.34 -4.12 1.35
CA ILE A 143 25.09 -4.66 1.87
C ILE A 143 25.37 -5.76 2.91
N VAL A 144 26.26 -6.72 2.58
CA VAL A 144 26.63 -7.79 3.51
C VAL A 144 27.25 -7.23 4.78
N ARG A 145 28.14 -6.23 4.68
CA ARG A 145 28.77 -5.59 5.85
C ARG A 145 27.77 -4.85 6.73
N GLN A 146 26.77 -4.21 6.12
CA GLN A 146 25.73 -3.47 6.85
C GLN A 146 24.71 -4.41 7.51
N THR A 147 24.30 -5.46 6.82
CA THR A 147 23.28 -6.40 7.33
C THR A 147 23.80 -7.34 8.41
N THR A 148 25.12 -7.53 8.49
CA THR A 148 25.76 -8.33 9.55
C THR A 148 26.04 -7.54 10.82
N LYS A 149 25.97 -6.20 10.78
CA LYS A 149 26.05 -5.36 11.99
C LYS A 149 24.72 -5.37 12.72
N SER A 150 24.77 -5.58 14.03
CA SER A 150 23.59 -5.46 14.89
C SER A 150 23.28 -3.96 15.09
N ILE A 151 22.52 -3.37 14.18
CA ILE A 151 22.04 -1.99 14.32
C ILE A 151 20.77 -2.06 15.17
N LYS A 152 20.87 -1.61 16.41
CA LYS A 152 19.75 -1.38 17.33
C LYS A 152 19.55 0.13 17.54
N ASP A 153 19.46 0.88 16.46
CA ASP A 153 19.06 2.28 16.60
C ASP A 153 17.54 2.33 16.75
N ALA A 154 17.09 2.70 17.96
CA ALA A 154 15.69 3.03 18.18
C ALA A 154 15.40 4.34 17.44
N LEU A 155 14.65 4.26 16.36
CA LEU A 155 14.20 5.44 15.63
C LEU A 155 13.07 6.11 16.42
N SER A 156 13.14 7.42 16.57
CA SER A 156 12.03 8.24 17.07
C SER A 156 11.26 8.85 15.91
N PRO A 157 9.95 9.08 16.05
CA PRO A 157 9.17 9.80 15.05
C PRO A 157 9.75 11.19 14.81
N ILE A 158 9.97 11.54 13.55
CA ILE A 158 10.45 12.87 13.13
C ILE A 158 9.32 13.76 12.62
N MET A 159 8.17 13.17 12.27
CA MET A 159 7.00 13.89 11.79
C MET A 159 5.73 13.21 12.27
N THR A 160 4.75 14.04 12.61
CA THR A 160 3.41 13.60 12.95
C THR A 160 2.52 13.49 11.70
N LYS A 161 1.41 12.78 11.81
CA LYS A 161 0.40 12.66 10.78
C LYS A 161 -0.14 14.03 10.33
N SER A 162 -0.33 14.98 11.26
CA SER A 162 -0.79 16.34 10.95
C SER A 162 0.21 17.10 10.11
N GLU A 163 1.48 17.08 10.49
CA GLU A 163 2.54 17.77 9.73
C GLU A 163 2.66 17.23 8.30
N VAL A 164 2.51 15.93 8.09
CA VAL A 164 2.50 15.36 6.73
C VAL A 164 1.33 15.91 5.91
N LYS A 165 0.12 16.03 6.50
CA LYS A 165 -1.04 16.64 5.82
C LYS A 165 -0.80 18.11 5.48
N ASP A 166 -0.19 18.86 6.39
CA ASP A 166 0.11 20.27 6.16
C ASP A 166 1.09 20.42 4.99
N TYR A 167 2.13 19.59 4.93
CA TYR A 167 3.05 19.58 3.79
C TYR A 167 2.37 19.17 2.47
N GLN A 168 1.46 18.20 2.49
CA GLN A 168 0.70 17.82 1.31
C GLN A 168 -0.15 18.98 0.78
N SER A 169 -0.71 19.81 1.67
CA SER A 169 -1.51 20.99 1.28
C SER A 169 -0.69 22.10 0.63
N LEU A 170 0.63 22.13 0.88
CA LEU A 170 1.55 23.11 0.29
C LEU A 170 1.99 22.73 -1.12
N VAL A 171 1.81 21.47 -1.52
CA VAL A 171 2.13 21.01 -2.88
C VAL A 171 0.92 21.28 -3.77
N PRO A 172 0.92 22.34 -4.59
CA PRO A 172 -0.19 22.61 -5.48
C PRO A 172 -0.27 21.50 -6.51
N VAL A 173 -1.42 20.82 -6.59
CA VAL A 173 -1.71 19.92 -7.68
C VAL A 173 -1.96 20.79 -8.91
N SER A 174 -0.92 21.00 -9.70
CA SER A 174 -1.06 21.69 -10.98
C SER A 174 -1.65 20.71 -11.99
N TYR A 175 -2.95 20.72 -12.15
CA TYR A 175 -3.59 20.13 -13.31
C TYR A 175 -3.35 21.06 -14.51
N THR A 176 -2.30 20.80 -15.27
CA THR A 176 -2.20 21.37 -16.61
C THR A 176 -3.20 20.65 -17.51
N HIS A 177 -4.39 21.20 -17.64
CA HIS A 177 -5.26 20.89 -18.75
C HIS A 177 -4.56 21.34 -20.03
N LEU A 178 -3.92 20.42 -20.71
CA LEU A 178 -3.60 20.56 -22.12
C LEU A 178 -4.92 20.52 -22.90
N THR A 179 -5.58 21.66 -23.02
CA THR A 179 -6.61 21.85 -24.03
C THR A 179 -5.89 21.81 -25.37
N LEU A 180 -5.98 20.68 -26.07
CA LEU A 180 -5.63 20.63 -27.47
C LEU A 180 -6.53 21.61 -28.21
N PRO A 181 -5.99 22.54 -29.03
CA PRO A 181 -6.82 23.41 -29.86
C PRO A 181 -7.61 22.52 -30.82
N THR A 182 -8.93 22.57 -30.72
CA THR A 182 -9.84 22.01 -31.71
C THR A 182 -9.69 22.84 -32.97
N THR A 183 -9.06 22.24 -33.99
CA THR A 183 -9.13 22.70 -35.38
C THR A 183 -10.42 22.25 -36.03
#